data_1ce13b54088bc5e33e68dcc944dda45e
#
_entry.id   1ce13b54088bc5e33e68dcc944dda45e
#
_cell.length_a   1.000
_cell.length_b   1.000
_cell.length_c   1.000
_cell.angle_alpha   90.00
_cell.angle_beta   90.00
_cell.angle_gamma   90.00
#
_symmetry.space_group_name_H-M   'P 1'
#
loop_
_entity.id
_entity.type
_entity.pdbx_description
1 polymer ?
#
loop_
_entity_poly.entity_id
_entity_poly.type
_entity_poly.pdbx_seq_one_letter_code
_entity_poly.pdbx_strand_id
1 'polypeptide(L)'
;LGVKVCEPGERHKESYKSAGLAAAAGGITTIVTRPDTTPAIDSPEALEFVTRRAQADAPVNVLPIAALTKNREGREMTEIGFLMDAGAVAFSDCDHVVENTKVFSRALTYARSCGALVIAHPQDPGLSQGAAATSGKFASLRGLPAVSPMAERMGLDRDIALIEMTGAKYHADQITTARALPALERA
;
A
#
# COMPACT_ATOMS: atom_id res chain seq x y z
N LEU A 1 1.59 0.63 10.89
CA LEU A 1 1.09 0.22 9.58
C LEU A 1 2.05 0.70 8.49
N GLY A 2 2.27 -0.14 7.47
CA GLY A 2 3.07 0.24 6.30
C GLY A 2 4.59 0.28 6.53
N VAL A 3 5.12 -0.56 7.40
CA VAL A 3 6.57 -0.65 7.64
C VAL A 3 7.26 -1.29 6.44
N LYS A 4 8.24 -0.58 5.86
CA LYS A 4 9.05 -1.13 4.78
C LYS A 4 10.17 -1.99 5.35
N VAL A 5 10.09 -3.30 5.11
CA VAL A 5 11.16 -4.26 5.37
C VAL A 5 11.69 -4.72 4.02
N CYS A 6 13.00 -4.60 3.81
CA CYS A 6 13.60 -4.90 2.50
C CYS A 6 14.01 -6.38 2.35
N GLU A 7 13.33 -7.26 3.06
CA GLU A 7 13.54 -8.71 3.03
C GLU A 7 12.24 -9.40 2.57
N PRO A 8 12.26 -10.17 1.49
CA PRO A 8 13.40 -10.58 0.65
C PRO A 8 13.97 -9.47 -0.25
N GLY A 9 15.17 -9.71 -0.77
CA GLY A 9 15.84 -8.91 -1.80
C GLY A 9 16.94 -8.01 -1.28
N GLU A 10 16.63 -6.97 -0.51
CA GLU A 10 17.59 -5.95 -0.08
C GLU A 10 17.83 -5.93 1.44
N ARG A 11 18.02 -7.11 2.04
CA ARG A 11 18.19 -7.30 3.48
C ARG A 11 19.28 -6.41 4.12
N HIS A 12 20.25 -5.97 3.34
CA HIS A 12 21.30 -5.05 3.80
C HIS A 12 20.78 -3.65 4.13
N LYS A 13 19.63 -3.24 3.58
CA LYS A 13 18.99 -1.95 3.89
C LYS A 13 18.13 -2.04 5.15
N GLU A 14 17.28 -3.08 5.25
CA GLU A 14 16.40 -3.33 6.39
C GLU A 14 16.01 -4.81 6.42
N SER A 15 15.99 -5.39 7.63
CA SER A 15 15.61 -6.79 7.87
C SER A 15 14.49 -6.86 8.90
N TYR A 16 13.83 -8.03 9.03
CA TYR A 16 12.82 -8.25 10.08
C TYR A 16 13.41 -8.08 11.48
N LYS A 17 14.70 -8.44 11.66
CA LYS A 17 15.40 -8.25 12.93
C LYS A 17 15.60 -6.78 13.26
N SER A 18 16.14 -5.99 12.32
CA SER A 18 16.43 -4.56 12.57
C SER A 18 15.17 -3.74 12.70
N ALA A 19 14.17 -3.94 11.82
CA ALA A 19 12.87 -3.29 11.93
C ALA A 19 12.15 -3.64 13.23
N GLY A 20 12.18 -4.92 13.64
CA GLY A 20 11.59 -5.37 14.87
C GLY A 20 12.27 -4.81 16.13
N LEU A 21 13.61 -4.70 16.14
CA LEU A 21 14.35 -4.06 17.22
C LEU A 21 14.04 -2.56 17.32
N ALA A 22 13.95 -1.87 16.19
CA ALA A 22 13.57 -0.46 16.16
C ALA A 22 12.14 -0.25 16.68
N ALA A 23 11.20 -1.11 16.28
CA ALA A 23 9.83 -1.09 16.77
C ALA A 23 9.76 -1.32 18.29
N ALA A 24 10.45 -2.35 18.80
CA ALA A 24 10.51 -2.66 20.22
C ALA A 24 11.11 -1.51 21.05
N ALA A 25 12.17 -0.87 20.55
CA ALA A 25 12.78 0.31 21.18
C ALA A 25 11.81 1.50 21.26
N GLY A 26 10.88 1.62 20.30
CA GLY A 26 9.80 2.60 20.31
C GLY A 26 8.55 2.18 21.09
N GLY A 27 8.56 1.03 21.78
CA GLY A 27 7.40 0.51 22.53
C GLY A 27 6.31 -0.10 21.63
N ILE A 28 6.62 -0.38 20.36
CA ILE A 28 5.68 -0.97 19.41
C ILE A 28 5.79 -2.50 19.47
N THR A 29 4.69 -3.17 19.75
CA THR A 29 4.62 -4.63 19.87
C THR A 29 4.18 -5.36 18.61
N THR A 30 3.62 -4.64 17.65
CA THR A 30 3.12 -5.21 16.39
C THR A 30 3.38 -4.25 15.23
N ILE A 31 3.95 -4.76 14.16
CA ILE A 31 4.17 -4.02 12.91
C ILE A 31 3.42 -4.69 11.76
N VAL A 32 2.92 -3.87 10.84
CA VAL A 32 2.29 -4.34 9.60
C VAL A 32 3.21 -3.96 8.44
N THR A 33 3.71 -4.96 7.71
CA THR A 33 4.77 -4.79 6.72
C THR A 33 4.24 -4.71 5.30
N ARG A 34 4.90 -3.91 4.46
CA ARG A 34 4.55 -3.67 3.06
C ARG A 34 5.00 -4.83 2.16
N PRO A 35 4.31 -5.07 1.02
CA PRO A 35 4.67 -6.11 0.06
C PRO A 35 5.70 -5.67 -0.99
N ASP A 36 6.25 -4.45 -0.89
CA ASP A 36 7.17 -3.83 -1.86
C ASP A 36 8.63 -4.32 -1.70
N THR A 37 8.78 -5.62 -1.64
CA THR A 37 10.06 -6.35 -1.62
C THR A 37 10.48 -6.79 -3.03
N THR A 38 11.62 -7.45 -3.16
CA THR A 38 12.11 -8.01 -4.42
C THR A 38 12.45 -9.50 -4.22
N PRO A 39 11.62 -10.45 -4.72
CA PRO A 39 10.34 -10.22 -5.42
C PRO A 39 9.26 -9.61 -4.54
N ALA A 40 8.20 -9.08 -5.17
CA ALA A 40 7.01 -8.61 -4.45
C ALA A 40 6.30 -9.78 -3.73
N ILE A 41 5.58 -9.48 -2.64
CA ILE A 41 4.81 -10.50 -1.91
C ILE A 41 3.43 -10.64 -2.59
N ASP A 42 3.39 -11.36 -3.68
CA ASP A 42 2.21 -11.53 -4.54
C ASP A 42 1.76 -12.98 -4.74
N SER A 43 2.43 -13.91 -4.04
CA SER A 43 2.07 -15.33 -4.03
C SER A 43 2.10 -15.92 -2.61
N PRO A 44 1.34 -17.01 -2.35
CA PRO A 44 1.35 -17.70 -1.06
C PRO A 44 2.75 -18.12 -0.60
N GLU A 45 3.61 -18.57 -1.53
CA GLU A 45 4.97 -19.02 -1.23
C GLU A 45 5.84 -17.86 -0.75
N ALA A 46 5.74 -16.68 -1.40
CA ALA A 46 6.45 -15.47 -0.98
C ALA A 46 5.97 -15.03 0.40
N LEU A 47 4.66 -15.10 0.65
CA LEU A 47 4.07 -14.73 1.93
C LEU A 47 4.50 -15.70 3.06
N GLU A 48 4.51 -17.00 2.79
CA GLU A 48 4.97 -18.02 3.75
C GLU A 48 6.44 -17.83 4.11
N PHE A 49 7.28 -17.53 3.11
CA PHE A 49 8.69 -17.20 3.35
C PHE A 49 8.83 -16.02 4.32
N VAL A 50 8.11 -14.93 4.04
CA VAL A 50 8.11 -13.71 4.87
C VAL A 50 7.65 -14.01 6.29
N THR A 51 6.55 -14.75 6.44
CA THR A 51 5.99 -15.11 7.77
C THR A 51 6.98 -15.92 8.57
N ARG A 52 7.62 -16.93 7.98
CA ARG A 52 8.65 -17.75 8.65
C ARG A 52 9.87 -16.92 9.04
N ARG A 53 10.34 -16.04 8.17
CA ARG A 53 11.47 -15.15 8.45
C ARG A 53 11.16 -14.19 9.59
N ALA A 54 9.99 -13.57 9.55
CA ALA A 54 9.55 -12.66 10.60
C ALA A 54 9.44 -13.35 11.95
N GLN A 55 8.85 -14.56 12.01
CA GLN A 55 8.76 -15.35 13.24
C GLN A 55 10.11 -15.74 13.82
N ALA A 56 11.11 -16.02 12.97
CA ALA A 56 12.44 -16.42 13.43
C ALA A 56 13.28 -15.23 13.93
N ASP A 57 13.15 -14.05 13.31
CA ASP A 57 14.11 -12.98 13.50
C ASP A 57 13.53 -11.73 14.22
N ALA A 58 12.22 -11.48 14.12
CA ALA A 58 11.63 -10.27 14.70
C ALA A 58 11.28 -10.44 16.19
N PRO A 59 11.65 -9.50 17.09
CA PRO A 59 11.24 -9.53 18.49
C PRO A 59 9.82 -9.00 18.73
N VAL A 60 9.10 -8.61 17.70
CA VAL A 60 7.72 -8.10 17.74
C VAL A 60 6.83 -8.89 16.78
N ASN A 61 5.52 -8.79 16.95
CA ASN A 61 4.58 -9.40 16.01
C ASN A 61 4.68 -8.71 14.63
N VAL A 62 4.72 -9.51 13.57
CA VAL A 62 4.75 -9.02 12.18
C VAL A 62 3.54 -9.55 11.44
N LEU A 63 2.75 -8.64 10.91
CA LEU A 63 1.56 -8.93 10.11
C LEU A 63 1.84 -8.49 8.66
N PRO A 64 1.94 -9.42 7.70
CA PRO A 64 2.28 -9.05 6.33
C PRO A 64 1.07 -8.57 5.54
N ILE A 65 1.27 -7.51 4.73
CA ILE A 65 0.39 -7.13 3.63
C ILE A 65 0.87 -7.86 2.37
N ALA A 66 -0.06 -8.34 1.55
CA ALA A 66 0.25 -8.88 0.23
C ALA A 66 0.00 -7.83 -0.88
N ALA A 67 0.61 -8.04 -2.04
CA ALA A 67 0.37 -7.20 -3.21
C ALA A 67 -1.07 -7.39 -3.73
N LEU A 68 -1.71 -6.30 -4.13
CA LEU A 68 -3.04 -6.32 -4.73
C LEU A 68 -2.97 -6.82 -6.18
N THR A 69 -1.91 -6.44 -6.89
CA THR A 69 -1.66 -6.89 -8.26
C THR A 69 -0.32 -7.60 -8.38
N LYS A 70 -0.19 -8.50 -9.35
CA LYS A 70 1.05 -9.24 -9.62
C LYS A 70 2.20 -8.27 -9.88
N ASN A 71 3.33 -8.51 -9.24
CA ASN A 71 4.50 -7.63 -9.23
C ASN A 71 4.20 -6.15 -8.88
N ARG A 72 3.00 -5.86 -8.38
CA ARG A 72 2.49 -4.50 -8.12
C ARG A 72 2.44 -3.63 -9.39
N GLU A 73 2.18 -4.24 -10.54
CA GLU A 73 2.17 -3.55 -11.84
C GLU A 73 0.81 -2.93 -12.22
N GLY A 74 -0.24 -3.12 -11.40
CA GLY A 74 -1.57 -2.58 -11.68
C GLY A 74 -2.29 -3.21 -12.88
N ARG A 75 -1.82 -4.36 -13.39
CA ARG A 75 -2.31 -5.00 -14.62
C ARG A 75 -3.17 -6.22 -14.38
N GLU A 76 -2.77 -7.06 -13.46
CA GLU A 76 -3.42 -8.32 -13.12
C GLU A 76 -3.52 -8.46 -11.60
N MET A 77 -4.73 -8.70 -11.07
CA MET A 77 -4.91 -8.91 -9.63
C MET A 77 -4.29 -10.23 -9.17
N THR A 78 -3.88 -10.28 -7.90
CA THR A 78 -3.39 -11.48 -7.23
C THR A 78 -4.54 -12.39 -6.80
N GLU A 79 -4.21 -13.60 -6.37
CA GLU A 79 -5.18 -14.56 -5.81
C GLU A 79 -5.48 -14.23 -4.35
N ILE A 80 -6.30 -13.19 -4.13
CA ILE A 80 -6.61 -12.61 -2.81
C ILE A 80 -7.02 -13.68 -1.80
N GLY A 81 -7.90 -14.63 -2.19
CA GLY A 81 -8.37 -15.70 -1.30
C GLY A 81 -7.22 -16.55 -0.78
N PHE A 82 -6.36 -17.06 -1.65
CA PHE A 82 -5.21 -17.88 -1.25
C PHE A 82 -4.19 -17.11 -0.40
N LEU A 83 -4.00 -15.83 -0.69
CA LEU A 83 -3.11 -14.99 0.11
C LEU A 83 -3.69 -14.71 1.51
N MET A 84 -5.01 -14.54 1.64
CA MET A 84 -5.66 -14.44 2.95
C MET A 84 -5.52 -15.73 3.75
N ASP A 85 -5.74 -16.88 3.12
CA ASP A 85 -5.57 -18.20 3.77
C ASP A 85 -4.12 -18.41 4.22
N ALA A 86 -3.14 -17.87 3.47
CA ALA A 86 -1.73 -17.87 3.82
C ALA A 86 -1.34 -16.83 4.90
N GLY A 87 -2.28 -15.96 5.32
CA GLY A 87 -2.08 -15.04 6.46
C GLY A 87 -1.87 -13.57 6.10
N ALA A 88 -2.16 -13.13 4.87
CA ALA A 88 -2.17 -11.72 4.53
C ALA A 88 -3.28 -10.99 5.29
N VAL A 89 -2.97 -9.85 5.91
CA VAL A 89 -3.93 -9.06 6.69
C VAL A 89 -4.59 -7.94 5.88
N ALA A 90 -3.98 -7.55 4.77
CA ALA A 90 -4.48 -6.55 3.84
C ALA A 90 -3.78 -6.69 2.48
N PHE A 91 -4.22 -5.91 1.49
CA PHE A 91 -3.67 -5.91 0.13
C PHE A 91 -3.32 -4.49 -0.32
N SER A 92 -2.13 -4.32 -0.91
CA SER A 92 -1.66 -3.00 -1.35
C SER A 92 -0.60 -3.12 -2.44
N ASP A 93 -0.64 -2.21 -3.41
CA ASP A 93 0.50 -1.99 -4.31
C ASP A 93 1.40 -0.84 -3.81
N CYS A 94 1.18 -0.39 -2.56
CA CYS A 94 1.93 0.66 -1.88
C CYS A 94 1.85 2.00 -2.62
N ASP A 95 3.00 2.51 -3.07
CA ASP A 95 3.16 3.75 -3.82
C ASP A 95 2.84 3.62 -5.33
N HIS A 96 2.58 2.41 -5.81
CA HIS A 96 2.10 2.18 -7.18
C HIS A 96 0.58 2.29 -7.24
N VAL A 97 0.10 3.22 -8.04
CA VAL A 97 -1.34 3.39 -8.27
C VAL A 97 -1.82 2.38 -9.31
N VAL A 98 -2.89 1.67 -9.02
CA VAL A 98 -3.58 0.85 -10.04
C VAL A 98 -4.34 1.80 -10.97
N GLU A 99 -3.72 2.14 -12.12
CA GLU A 99 -4.26 3.12 -13.06
C GLU A 99 -5.52 2.62 -13.78
N ASN A 100 -5.53 1.33 -14.11
CA ASN A 100 -6.66 0.72 -14.81
C ASN A 100 -7.84 0.54 -13.86
N THR A 101 -8.82 1.43 -13.98
CA THR A 101 -10.05 1.43 -13.16
C THR A 101 -10.81 0.09 -13.21
N LYS A 102 -10.80 -0.62 -14.36
CA LYS A 102 -11.45 -1.92 -14.50
C LYS A 102 -10.73 -3.00 -13.68
N VAL A 103 -9.39 -3.00 -13.69
CA VAL A 103 -8.58 -3.92 -12.87
C VAL A 103 -8.82 -3.63 -11.40
N PHE A 104 -8.78 -2.37 -10.99
CA PHE A 104 -8.98 -1.97 -9.61
C PHE A 104 -10.39 -2.31 -9.11
N SER A 105 -11.43 -2.02 -9.90
CA SER A 105 -12.82 -2.39 -9.58
C SER A 105 -13.00 -3.92 -9.39
N ARG A 106 -12.37 -4.74 -10.25
CA ARG A 106 -12.40 -6.19 -10.12
C ARG A 106 -11.68 -6.67 -8.85
N ALA A 107 -10.52 -6.10 -8.55
CA ALA A 107 -9.77 -6.41 -7.35
C ALA A 107 -10.57 -6.05 -6.09
N LEU A 108 -11.22 -4.88 -6.05
CA LEU A 108 -12.11 -4.46 -4.95
C LEU A 108 -13.30 -5.40 -4.79
N THR A 109 -13.94 -5.80 -5.89
CA THR A 109 -15.08 -6.75 -5.86
C THR A 109 -14.66 -8.10 -5.30
N TYR A 110 -13.48 -8.61 -5.72
CA TYR A 110 -12.95 -9.87 -5.20
C TYR A 110 -12.51 -9.73 -3.74
N ALA A 111 -11.83 -8.65 -3.38
CA ALA A 111 -11.45 -8.37 -2.00
C ALA A 111 -12.68 -8.34 -1.07
N ARG A 112 -13.78 -7.72 -1.51
CA ARG A 112 -15.05 -7.74 -0.77
C ARG A 112 -15.56 -9.16 -0.54
N SER A 113 -15.57 -10.01 -1.57
CA SER A 113 -16.07 -11.38 -1.43
C SER A 113 -15.28 -12.20 -0.41
N CYS A 114 -13.99 -11.91 -0.25
CA CYS A 114 -13.12 -12.50 0.75
C CYS A 114 -13.12 -11.77 2.10
N GLY A 115 -13.78 -10.61 2.21
CA GLY A 115 -13.74 -9.77 3.40
C GLY A 115 -12.42 -9.03 3.64
N ALA A 116 -11.56 -8.98 2.61
CA ALA A 116 -10.22 -8.40 2.66
C ALA A 116 -10.24 -6.86 2.70
N LEU A 117 -9.23 -6.28 3.37
CA LEU A 117 -8.95 -4.84 3.37
C LEU A 117 -8.01 -4.50 2.22
N VAL A 118 -8.37 -3.51 1.40
CA VAL A 118 -7.50 -2.92 0.38
C VAL A 118 -6.96 -1.59 0.88
N ILE A 119 -5.64 -1.42 0.82
CA ILE A 119 -4.92 -0.19 1.16
C ILE A 119 -4.34 0.37 -0.13
N ALA A 120 -4.74 1.57 -0.54
CA ALA A 120 -4.21 2.18 -1.75
C ALA A 120 -3.74 3.62 -1.52
N HIS A 121 -2.74 4.03 -2.28
CA HIS A 121 -2.25 5.39 -2.35
C HIS A 121 -3.06 6.15 -3.42
N PRO A 122 -4.07 6.95 -3.02
CA PRO A 122 -4.97 7.57 -3.98
C PRO A 122 -4.31 8.80 -4.62
N GLN A 123 -3.85 8.64 -5.85
CA GLN A 123 -3.23 9.71 -6.61
C GLN A 123 -3.48 9.53 -8.10
N ASP A 124 -3.64 10.62 -8.85
CA ASP A 124 -3.63 10.57 -10.32
C ASP A 124 -2.18 10.47 -10.80
N PRO A 125 -1.78 9.34 -11.41
CA PRO A 125 -0.40 9.10 -11.80
C PRO A 125 0.05 9.99 -12.97
N GLY A 126 -0.87 10.38 -13.86
CA GLY A 126 -0.57 11.27 -14.97
C GLY A 126 -0.17 12.67 -14.52
N LEU A 127 -0.73 13.14 -13.41
CA LEU A 127 -0.38 14.44 -12.82
C LEU A 127 0.82 14.40 -11.87
N SER A 128 1.12 13.24 -11.28
CA SER A 128 2.13 13.12 -10.24
C SER A 128 3.47 12.58 -10.72
N GLN A 129 3.54 12.04 -11.93
CA GLN A 129 4.77 11.46 -12.46
C GLN A 129 5.93 12.47 -12.45
N GLY A 130 7.05 12.08 -11.85
CA GLY A 130 8.26 12.91 -11.77
C GLY A 130 8.20 14.06 -10.79
N ALA A 131 7.11 14.24 -10.04
CA ALA A 131 7.02 15.26 -9.02
C ALA A 131 7.81 14.86 -7.76
N ALA A 132 8.47 15.86 -7.15
CA ALA A 132 9.24 15.71 -5.91
C ALA A 132 8.59 16.44 -4.72
N ALA A 133 7.58 17.27 -4.96
CA ALA A 133 6.91 18.04 -3.92
C ALA A 133 5.47 18.41 -4.34
N THR A 134 4.62 18.71 -3.37
CA THR A 134 3.33 19.35 -3.65
C THR A 134 3.55 20.81 -4.08
N SER A 135 2.79 21.25 -5.10
CA SER A 135 2.90 22.61 -5.64
C SER A 135 2.55 23.65 -4.58
N GLY A 136 3.36 24.70 -4.49
CA GLY A 136 3.21 25.77 -3.54
C GLY A 136 4.43 26.67 -3.46
N LYS A 137 4.39 27.67 -2.59
CA LYS A 137 5.47 28.67 -2.44
C LYS A 137 6.84 28.01 -2.21
N PHE A 138 6.90 26.98 -1.38
CA PHE A 138 8.17 26.27 -1.09
C PHE A 138 8.75 25.58 -2.33
N ALA A 139 7.93 24.81 -3.04
CA ALA A 139 8.37 24.11 -4.25
C ALA A 139 8.85 25.11 -5.32
N SER A 140 8.10 26.20 -5.53
CA SER A 140 8.46 27.26 -6.48
C SER A 140 9.78 27.95 -6.11
N LEU A 141 9.98 28.30 -4.85
CA LEU A 141 11.22 28.93 -4.38
C LEU A 141 12.45 28.04 -4.52
N ARG A 142 12.28 26.72 -4.48
CA ARG A 142 13.34 25.73 -4.57
C ARG A 142 13.52 25.15 -5.99
N GLY A 143 12.69 25.56 -6.96
CA GLY A 143 12.70 25.01 -8.32
C GLY A 143 12.40 23.51 -8.37
N LEU A 144 11.60 22.98 -7.42
CA LEU A 144 11.28 21.56 -7.39
C LEU A 144 10.16 21.23 -8.39
N PRO A 145 10.27 20.09 -9.12
CA PRO A 145 9.15 19.59 -9.90
C PRO A 145 7.98 19.27 -8.96
N ALA A 146 6.83 19.88 -9.22
CA ALA A 146 5.74 19.89 -8.27
C ALA A 146 4.45 19.36 -8.86
N VAL A 147 3.70 18.58 -8.05
CA VAL A 147 2.37 18.06 -8.35
C VAL A 147 1.28 18.96 -7.77
N SER A 148 0.19 19.13 -8.52
CA SER A 148 -1.01 19.79 -7.99
C SER A 148 -1.64 18.96 -6.87
N PRO A 149 -2.11 19.58 -5.76
CA PRO A 149 -2.91 18.90 -4.74
C PRO A 149 -4.16 18.22 -5.31
N MET A 150 -4.58 18.60 -6.51
CA MET A 150 -5.71 17.98 -7.20
C MET A 150 -5.43 16.55 -7.65
N ALA A 151 -4.16 16.15 -7.84
CA ALA A 151 -3.83 14.78 -8.21
C ALA A 151 -4.28 13.77 -7.13
N GLU A 152 -4.00 14.07 -5.86
CA GLU A 152 -4.45 13.25 -4.73
C GLU A 152 -5.98 13.27 -4.60
N ARG A 153 -6.60 14.46 -4.75
CA ARG A 153 -8.05 14.60 -4.70
C ARG A 153 -8.74 13.77 -5.80
N MET A 154 -8.26 13.84 -7.04
CA MET A 154 -8.83 13.09 -8.17
C MET A 154 -8.69 11.58 -7.98
N GLY A 155 -7.53 11.12 -7.53
CA GLY A 155 -7.32 9.71 -7.19
C GLY A 155 -8.28 9.23 -6.11
N LEU A 156 -8.43 10.01 -5.04
CA LEU A 156 -9.33 9.68 -3.94
C LEU A 156 -10.81 9.68 -4.36
N ASP A 157 -11.28 10.68 -5.10
CA ASP A 157 -12.66 10.72 -5.59
C ASP A 157 -12.97 9.51 -6.51
N ARG A 158 -12.00 9.08 -7.35
CA ARG A 158 -12.11 7.84 -8.14
C ARG A 158 -12.26 6.61 -7.25
N ASP A 159 -11.40 6.48 -6.25
CA ASP A 159 -11.38 5.33 -5.37
C ASP A 159 -12.65 5.24 -4.53
N ILE A 160 -13.14 6.37 -4.00
CA ILE A 160 -14.42 6.44 -3.27
C ILE A 160 -15.58 5.99 -4.17
N ALA A 161 -15.67 6.47 -5.41
CA ALA A 161 -16.71 6.03 -6.32
C ALA A 161 -16.68 4.52 -6.59
N LEU A 162 -15.48 3.91 -6.67
CA LEU A 162 -15.32 2.47 -6.82
C LEU A 162 -15.72 1.71 -5.54
N ILE A 163 -15.45 2.27 -4.37
CA ILE A 163 -15.81 1.69 -3.08
C ILE A 163 -17.35 1.74 -2.91
N GLU A 164 -17.98 2.85 -3.22
CA GLU A 164 -19.46 2.98 -3.22
C GLU A 164 -20.10 1.94 -4.13
N MET A 165 -19.53 1.71 -5.31
CA MET A 165 -20.02 0.72 -6.28
C MET A 165 -19.80 -0.73 -5.82
N THR A 166 -18.68 -1.03 -5.19
CA THR A 166 -18.28 -2.41 -4.85
C THR A 166 -18.61 -2.80 -3.40
N GLY A 167 -18.66 -1.83 -2.48
CA GLY A 167 -18.81 -2.04 -1.04
C GLY A 167 -17.58 -2.70 -0.39
N ALA A 168 -16.40 -2.56 -0.97
CA ALA A 168 -15.14 -3.10 -0.46
C ALA A 168 -14.67 -2.35 0.78
N LYS A 169 -13.93 -3.04 1.68
CA LYS A 169 -13.19 -2.37 2.76
C LYS A 169 -11.95 -1.70 2.19
N TYR A 170 -11.80 -0.43 2.49
CA TYR A 170 -10.73 0.38 1.93
C TYR A 170 -10.06 1.27 2.97
N HIS A 171 -8.76 1.47 2.81
CA HIS A 171 -7.96 2.41 3.58
C HIS A 171 -7.20 3.32 2.61
N ALA A 172 -7.51 4.61 2.62
CA ALA A 172 -6.74 5.61 1.89
C ALA A 172 -5.42 5.85 2.62
N ASP A 173 -4.30 5.47 1.99
CA ASP A 173 -2.96 5.64 2.55
C ASP A 173 -2.35 6.99 2.13
N GLN A 174 -1.53 7.57 3.00
CA GLN A 174 -0.70 8.76 2.74
C GLN A 174 -1.48 9.99 2.24
N ILE A 175 -2.60 10.31 2.84
CA ILE A 175 -3.32 11.55 2.53
C ILE A 175 -2.51 12.74 3.04
N THR A 176 -2.12 13.63 2.14
CA THR A 176 -1.21 14.75 2.42
C THR A 176 -1.79 16.13 2.13
N THR A 177 -2.90 16.22 1.38
CA THR A 177 -3.52 17.50 1.04
C THR A 177 -4.85 17.74 1.75
N ALA A 178 -5.05 18.95 2.26
CA ALA A 178 -6.35 19.38 2.78
C ALA A 178 -7.48 19.36 1.72
N ARG A 179 -7.12 19.34 0.43
CA ARG A 179 -8.10 19.23 -0.66
C ARG A 179 -8.81 17.88 -0.71
N ALA A 180 -8.22 16.84 -0.13
CA ALA A 180 -8.80 15.50 -0.05
C ALA A 180 -9.82 15.35 1.10
N LEU A 181 -9.71 16.13 2.17
CA LEU A 181 -10.54 16.01 3.37
C LEU A 181 -12.06 16.01 3.10
N PRO A 182 -12.63 16.93 2.27
CA PRO A 182 -14.06 16.90 2.00
C PRO A 182 -14.55 15.63 1.29
N ALA A 183 -13.66 14.90 0.61
CA ALA A 183 -14.01 13.61 0.01
C ALA A 183 -14.07 12.51 1.08
N LEU A 184 -13.12 12.50 2.00
CA LEU A 184 -13.09 11.55 3.13
C LEU A 184 -14.25 11.76 4.10
N GLU A 185 -14.66 13.03 4.35
CA GLU A 185 -15.80 13.34 5.22
C GLU A 185 -17.14 12.86 4.67
N ARG A 186 -17.23 12.64 3.34
CA ARG A 186 -18.44 12.13 2.69
C ARG A 186 -18.49 10.61 2.58
N ALA A 187 -17.34 9.93 2.66
CA ALA A 187 -17.21 8.49 2.50
C ALA A 187 -17.48 7.74 3.83
#